data_5b59a8bcca31c25e1bd763980bc4f3b0
#
_entry.id   5b59a8bcca31c25e1bd763980bc4f3b0
#
_cell.length_a   1.000
_cell.length_b   1.000
_cell.length_c   1.000
_cell.angle_alpha   90.00
_cell.angle_beta   90.00
_cell.angle_gamma   90.00
#
_symmetry.space_group_name_H-M   'P 1'
#
loop_
_entity.id
_entity.type
_entity.pdbx_description
1 polymer ?
#
loop_
_entity_poly.entity_id
_entity_poly.type
_entity_poly.pdbx_seq_one_letter_code
_entity_poly.pdbx_strand_id
1 'polypeptide(L)'
;MIQPFHLAIPVQDLEKCRTFYRDVLECEEGRNSDHWVDFNFFGHQLVIHQKDDFSPTKAITNPVDGHDVPVPHFGVVLSWEDWTSLSEKLKSVGTKFIIEPTIRFKGKVGEQATMFFNDPENNALEFKAFKDMSQLFAK
;
A
#
# COMPACT_ATOMS: atom_id res chain seq x y z
N MET A 1 16.01 8.32 -14.05
CA MET A 1 14.63 8.75 -13.69
C MET A 1 13.73 7.54 -13.65
N ILE A 2 13.01 7.36 -12.55
CA ILE A 2 12.05 6.26 -12.43
C ILE A 2 10.79 6.62 -13.21
N GLN A 3 10.30 5.70 -14.04
CA GLN A 3 9.05 5.89 -14.77
C GLN A 3 7.87 5.50 -13.87
N PRO A 4 6.77 6.28 -13.85
CA PRO A 4 5.60 5.90 -13.05
C PRO A 4 5.02 4.56 -13.45
N PHE A 5 4.73 3.75 -12.44
CA PHE A 5 3.98 2.50 -12.61
C PHE A 5 2.49 2.81 -12.69
N HIS A 6 1.75 1.99 -13.42
CA HIS A 6 0.29 2.10 -13.54
C HIS A 6 -0.35 0.80 -13.04
N LEU A 7 -1.35 0.94 -12.14
CA LEU A 7 -2.09 -0.19 -11.59
C LEU A 7 -3.58 0.16 -11.52
N ALA A 8 -4.43 -0.74 -11.98
CA ALA A 8 -5.88 -0.63 -11.83
C ALA A 8 -6.38 -1.75 -10.92
N ILE A 9 -7.20 -1.42 -9.94
CA ILE A 9 -7.77 -2.37 -8.98
C ILE A 9 -9.30 -2.26 -8.93
N PRO A 10 -10.02 -3.36 -8.70
CA PRO A 10 -11.47 -3.33 -8.53
C PRO A 10 -11.86 -2.92 -7.13
N VAL A 11 -12.96 -2.18 -7.02
CA VAL A 11 -13.61 -1.84 -5.75
C VAL A 11 -15.12 -1.97 -5.93
N GLN A 12 -15.86 -2.29 -4.87
CA GLN A 12 -17.31 -2.33 -4.89
C GLN A 12 -17.92 -0.96 -4.56
N ASP A 13 -17.44 -0.35 -3.49
CA ASP A 13 -17.87 0.98 -3.03
C ASP A 13 -16.82 2.03 -3.41
N LEU A 14 -17.06 2.72 -4.54
CA LEU A 14 -16.12 3.70 -5.07
C LEU A 14 -15.86 4.86 -4.10
N GLU A 15 -16.91 5.43 -3.50
CA GLU A 15 -16.76 6.60 -2.63
C GLU A 15 -16.02 6.27 -1.33
N LYS A 16 -16.24 5.10 -0.77
CA LYS A 16 -15.55 4.64 0.43
C LYS A 16 -14.05 4.48 0.16
N CYS A 17 -13.69 3.89 -0.97
CA CYS A 17 -12.29 3.72 -1.36
C CYS A 17 -11.65 5.05 -1.76
N ARG A 18 -12.41 5.91 -2.47
CA ARG A 18 -11.97 7.26 -2.82
C ARG A 18 -11.56 8.05 -1.58
N THR A 19 -12.40 8.04 -0.55
CA THR A 19 -12.12 8.69 0.73
C THR A 19 -10.85 8.14 1.38
N PHE A 20 -10.68 6.82 1.35
CA PHE A 20 -9.47 6.18 1.91
C PHE A 20 -8.19 6.65 1.21
N TYR A 21 -8.12 6.55 -0.11
CA TYR A 21 -6.91 6.92 -0.84
C TYR A 21 -6.63 8.42 -0.79
N ARG A 22 -7.67 9.25 -0.86
CA ARG A 22 -7.54 10.71 -0.79
C ARG A 22 -7.18 11.21 0.62
N ASP A 23 -7.91 10.77 1.64
CA ASP A 23 -7.84 11.38 2.97
C ASP A 23 -6.92 10.62 3.92
N VAL A 24 -6.86 9.30 3.85
CA VAL A 24 -5.99 8.49 4.72
C VAL A 24 -4.58 8.42 4.15
N LEU A 25 -4.44 8.07 2.88
CA LEU A 25 -3.13 7.98 2.21
C LEU A 25 -2.68 9.31 1.58
N GLU A 26 -3.53 10.34 1.60
CA GLU A 26 -3.24 11.69 1.10
C GLU A 26 -2.82 11.70 -0.38
N CYS A 27 -3.41 10.82 -1.17
CA CYS A 27 -3.17 10.76 -2.60
C CYS A 27 -4.03 11.82 -3.32
N GLU A 28 -3.39 12.66 -4.13
CA GLU A 28 -4.10 13.63 -4.94
C GLU A 28 -4.88 12.93 -6.04
N GLU A 29 -6.14 13.35 -6.25
CA GLU A 29 -6.98 12.82 -7.31
C GLU A 29 -6.57 13.41 -8.66
N GLY A 30 -6.55 12.56 -9.68
CA GLY A 30 -6.44 12.97 -11.07
C GLY A 30 -7.82 12.98 -11.73
N ARG A 31 -7.92 12.33 -12.91
CA ARG A 31 -9.18 12.21 -13.63
C ARG A 31 -10.14 11.27 -12.88
N ASN A 32 -11.44 11.47 -13.12
CA ASN A 32 -12.46 10.60 -12.54
C ASN A 32 -13.69 10.53 -13.44
N SER A 33 -14.53 9.53 -13.18
CA SER A 33 -15.88 9.40 -13.71
C SER A 33 -16.78 8.86 -12.62
N ASP A 34 -18.02 8.51 -12.94
CA ASP A 34 -18.95 7.91 -11.98
C ASP A 34 -18.51 6.50 -11.54
N HIS A 35 -17.57 5.88 -12.26
CA HIS A 35 -17.19 4.48 -12.06
C HIS A 35 -15.71 4.26 -11.77
N TRP A 36 -14.88 5.28 -11.85
CA TRP A 36 -13.44 5.15 -11.57
C TRP A 36 -12.82 6.47 -11.15
N VAL A 37 -11.71 6.39 -10.42
CA VAL A 37 -10.91 7.53 -9.99
C VAL A 37 -9.43 7.20 -10.16
N ASP A 38 -8.68 8.13 -10.77
CA ASP A 38 -7.22 8.10 -10.82
C ASP A 38 -6.65 8.78 -9.58
N PHE A 39 -5.55 8.25 -9.08
CA PHE A 39 -4.77 8.88 -8.00
C PHE A 39 -3.31 9.01 -8.37
N ASN A 40 -2.71 10.09 -7.91
CA ASN A 40 -1.26 10.16 -7.77
C ASN A 40 -0.87 9.36 -6.53
N PHE A 41 -0.53 8.09 -6.73
CA PHE A 41 -0.16 7.17 -5.66
C PHE A 41 1.35 7.19 -5.47
N PHE A 42 1.82 8.12 -4.65
CA PHE A 42 3.25 8.30 -4.36
C PHE A 42 4.11 8.44 -5.62
N GLY A 43 3.62 9.19 -6.62
CA GLY A 43 4.29 9.38 -7.90
C GLY A 43 3.94 8.34 -8.97
N HIS A 44 3.12 7.35 -8.65
CA HIS A 44 2.62 6.35 -9.59
C HIS A 44 1.13 6.54 -9.86
N GLN A 45 0.61 5.97 -10.93
CA GLN A 45 -0.82 6.07 -11.25
C GLN A 45 -1.56 4.85 -10.73
N LEU A 46 -2.43 5.06 -9.75
CA LEU A 46 -3.38 4.06 -9.27
C LEU A 46 -4.77 4.42 -9.75
N VAL A 47 -5.51 3.47 -10.30
CA VAL A 47 -6.91 3.66 -10.69
C VAL A 47 -7.77 2.67 -9.92
N ILE A 48 -8.79 3.19 -9.23
CA ILE A 48 -9.81 2.34 -8.63
C ILE A 48 -11.03 2.31 -9.56
N HIS A 49 -11.49 1.11 -9.92
CA HIS A 49 -12.65 0.89 -10.79
C HIS A 49 -13.78 0.25 -10.01
N GLN A 50 -14.96 0.87 -10.04
CA GLN A 50 -16.16 0.27 -9.45
C GLN A 50 -16.59 -0.93 -10.28
N LYS A 51 -16.73 -2.06 -9.62
CA LYS A 51 -17.23 -3.31 -10.17
C LYS A 51 -18.35 -3.83 -9.28
N ASP A 52 -19.58 -3.76 -9.75
CA ASP A 52 -20.76 -4.13 -8.97
C ASP A 52 -20.77 -5.63 -8.64
N ASP A 53 -20.14 -6.44 -9.49
CA ASP A 53 -19.97 -7.88 -9.31
C ASP A 53 -18.71 -8.26 -8.54
N PHE A 54 -17.90 -7.26 -8.13
CA PHE A 54 -16.71 -7.53 -7.32
C PHE A 54 -17.12 -7.89 -5.90
N SER A 55 -16.61 -9.01 -5.43
CA SER A 55 -16.75 -9.46 -4.05
C SER A 55 -15.34 -9.69 -3.50
N PRO A 56 -14.98 -9.05 -2.38
CA PRO A 56 -13.70 -9.31 -1.75
C PRO A 56 -13.60 -10.80 -1.42
N THR A 57 -12.66 -11.50 -2.07
CA THR A 57 -12.40 -12.90 -1.80
C THR A 57 -11.43 -13.02 -0.63
N LYS A 58 -11.44 -14.18 0.04
CA LYS A 58 -10.43 -14.48 1.05
C LYS A 58 -9.05 -14.40 0.41
N ALA A 59 -8.15 -13.65 1.04
CA ALA A 59 -6.79 -13.49 0.54
C ALA A 59 -6.06 -14.84 0.48
N ILE A 60 -5.38 -15.09 -0.64
CA ILE A 60 -4.38 -16.14 -0.75
C ILE A 60 -3.13 -15.62 -0.05
N THR A 61 -2.52 -16.43 0.80
CA THR A 61 -1.34 -16.02 1.56
C THR A 61 -0.15 -16.91 1.26
N ASN A 62 1.05 -16.34 1.40
CA ASN A 62 2.31 -17.07 1.38
C ASN A 62 3.06 -16.82 2.68
N PRO A 63 3.73 -17.84 3.24
CA PRO A 63 4.59 -17.62 4.39
C PRO A 63 5.87 -16.89 3.98
N VAL A 64 6.15 -15.77 4.65
CA VAL A 64 7.38 -14.99 4.45
C VAL A 64 7.90 -14.62 5.85
N ASP A 65 9.07 -15.14 6.21
CA ASP A 65 9.76 -14.84 7.48
C ASP A 65 8.83 -14.90 8.71
N GLY A 66 8.00 -15.94 8.80
CA GLY A 66 7.11 -16.19 9.93
C GLY A 66 5.76 -15.46 9.88
N HIS A 67 5.46 -14.75 8.79
CA HIS A 67 4.18 -14.08 8.57
C HIS A 67 3.47 -14.66 7.36
N ASP A 68 2.14 -14.76 7.45
CA ASP A 68 1.29 -15.07 6.29
C ASP A 68 1.00 -13.76 5.55
N VAL A 69 1.61 -13.62 4.38
CA VAL A 69 1.56 -12.41 3.56
C VAL A 69 0.49 -12.54 2.50
N PRO A 70 -0.49 -11.61 2.41
CA PRO A 70 -1.49 -11.63 1.34
C PRO A 70 -0.85 -11.50 -0.04
N VAL A 71 -1.37 -12.22 -1.03
CA VAL A 71 -0.96 -12.14 -2.43
C VAL A 71 -2.22 -12.11 -3.31
N PRO A 72 -2.42 -11.10 -4.19
CA PRO A 72 -1.51 -10.00 -4.45
C PRO A 72 -1.49 -8.94 -3.34
N HIS A 73 -0.46 -8.15 -3.32
CA HIS A 73 -0.39 -6.89 -2.58
C HIS A 73 0.43 -5.89 -3.38
N PHE A 74 0.28 -4.62 -3.08
CA PHE A 74 1.02 -3.56 -3.75
C PHE A 74 1.34 -2.43 -2.77
N GLY A 75 2.26 -1.58 -3.15
CA GLY A 75 2.67 -0.42 -2.37
C GLY A 75 3.93 0.20 -2.94
N VAL A 76 4.56 1.04 -2.15
CA VAL A 76 5.73 1.79 -2.58
C VAL A 76 6.85 1.60 -1.57
N VAL A 77 8.08 1.57 -2.08
CA VAL A 77 9.27 1.67 -1.24
C VAL A 77 9.55 3.16 -1.04
N LEU A 78 9.28 3.63 0.17
CA LEU A 78 9.40 5.03 0.55
C LEU A 78 10.80 5.34 1.12
N SER A 79 11.11 6.62 1.26
CA SER A 79 12.21 7.02 2.13
C SER A 79 11.91 6.60 3.57
N TRP A 80 12.94 6.45 4.39
CA TRP A 80 12.76 6.09 5.81
C TRP A 80 11.89 7.11 6.54
N GLU A 81 12.09 8.38 6.25
CA GLU A 81 11.32 9.48 6.84
C GLU A 81 9.85 9.43 6.44
N ASP A 82 9.57 9.28 5.14
CA ASP A 82 8.19 9.22 4.63
C ASP A 82 7.45 7.98 5.16
N TRP A 83 8.14 6.84 5.22
CA TRP A 83 7.57 5.61 5.80
C TRP A 83 7.20 5.80 7.27
N THR A 84 8.10 6.43 8.03
CA THR A 84 7.86 6.72 9.46
C THR A 84 6.64 7.62 9.64
N SER A 85 6.56 8.71 8.85
CA SER A 85 5.43 9.63 8.90
C SER A 85 4.12 8.95 8.53
N LEU A 86 4.11 8.11 7.49
CA LEU A 86 2.93 7.36 7.09
C LEU A 86 2.50 6.36 8.18
N SER A 87 3.44 5.66 8.79
CA SER A 87 3.13 4.70 9.85
C SER A 87 2.49 5.38 11.06
N GLU A 88 2.98 6.56 11.43
CA GLU A 88 2.41 7.35 12.53
C GLU A 88 0.99 7.82 12.21
N LYS A 89 0.76 8.31 10.99
CA LYS A 89 -0.57 8.70 10.54
C LYS A 89 -1.55 7.52 10.59
N LEU A 90 -1.15 6.38 10.03
CA LEU A 90 -2.01 5.19 10.01
C LEU A 90 -2.36 4.72 11.42
N LYS A 91 -1.41 4.75 12.35
CA LYS A 91 -1.69 4.46 13.76
C LYS A 91 -2.68 5.46 14.35
N SER A 92 -2.52 6.75 14.04
CA SER A 92 -3.38 7.82 14.59
C SER A 92 -4.84 7.72 14.14
N VAL A 93 -5.09 7.17 12.94
CA VAL A 93 -6.45 6.97 12.43
C VAL A 93 -7.03 5.59 12.77
N GLY A 94 -6.32 4.82 13.59
CA GLY A 94 -6.82 3.53 14.09
C GLY A 94 -6.74 2.39 13.09
N THR A 95 -5.80 2.43 12.15
CA THR A 95 -5.61 1.38 11.16
C THR A 95 -5.41 0.01 11.82
N LYS A 96 -6.12 -1.01 11.33
CA LYS A 96 -5.89 -2.39 11.70
C LYS A 96 -4.87 -2.99 10.74
N PHE A 97 -3.64 -3.21 11.24
CA PHE A 97 -2.59 -3.76 10.41
C PHE A 97 -2.69 -5.28 10.29
N ILE A 98 -2.39 -5.79 9.10
CA ILE A 98 -2.12 -7.22 8.89
C ILE A 98 -0.76 -7.55 9.49
N ILE A 99 0.23 -6.70 9.23
CA ILE A 99 1.55 -6.72 9.86
C ILE A 99 1.81 -5.32 10.39
N GLU A 100 1.95 -5.20 11.72
CA GLU A 100 2.26 -3.94 12.37
C GLU A 100 3.56 -3.34 11.83
N PRO A 101 3.70 -2.00 11.82
CA PRO A 101 4.97 -1.36 11.44
C PRO A 101 6.14 -2.00 12.18
N THR A 102 7.08 -2.56 11.44
CA THR A 102 8.15 -3.41 11.95
C THR A 102 9.46 -3.12 11.24
N ILE A 103 10.57 -3.13 11.99
CA ILE A 103 11.92 -3.05 11.45
C ILE A 103 12.48 -4.48 11.38
N ARG A 104 12.97 -4.85 10.18
CA ARG A 104 13.58 -6.16 9.91
C ARG A 104 15.07 -6.00 9.68
N PHE A 105 15.84 -7.02 10.05
CA PHE A 105 17.29 -7.08 9.88
C PHE A 105 18.03 -5.88 10.48
N LYS A 106 17.56 -5.42 11.64
CA LYS A 106 18.12 -4.24 12.32
C LYS A 106 19.62 -4.39 12.55
N GLY A 107 20.39 -3.38 12.09
CA GLY A 107 21.84 -3.36 12.20
C GLY A 107 22.57 -4.29 11.22
N LYS A 108 21.85 -4.89 10.27
CA LYS A 108 22.43 -5.83 9.27
C LYS A 108 22.21 -5.30 7.86
N VAL A 109 22.86 -5.97 6.89
CA VAL A 109 22.61 -5.73 5.46
C VAL A 109 21.14 -6.00 5.17
N GLY A 110 20.51 -5.09 4.41
CA GLY A 110 19.09 -5.21 4.09
C GLY A 110 18.14 -4.74 5.18
N GLU A 111 18.65 -3.98 6.18
CA GLU A 111 17.78 -3.38 7.20
C GLU A 111 16.64 -2.62 6.53
N GLN A 112 15.41 -3.01 6.84
CA GLN A 112 14.21 -2.48 6.21
C GLN A 112 13.06 -2.37 7.20
N ALA A 113 12.15 -1.46 6.88
CA ALA A 113 10.89 -1.30 7.58
C ALA A 113 9.77 -1.79 6.67
N THR A 114 8.73 -2.36 7.25
CA THR A 114 7.53 -2.79 6.51
C THR A 114 6.29 -2.64 7.36
N MET A 115 5.16 -2.49 6.69
CA MET A 115 3.82 -2.56 7.27
C MET A 115 2.84 -3.03 6.21
N PHE A 116 1.84 -3.82 6.62
CA PHE A 116 0.77 -4.31 5.76
C PHE A 116 -0.59 -3.91 6.32
N PHE A 117 -1.46 -3.44 5.47
CA PHE A 117 -2.85 -3.14 5.81
C PHE A 117 -3.74 -3.26 4.58
N ASN A 118 -5.05 -3.32 4.79
CA ASN A 118 -6.02 -3.38 3.69
C ASN A 118 -6.63 -2.00 3.42
N ASP A 119 -6.99 -1.76 2.15
CA ASP A 119 -7.97 -0.73 1.85
C ASP A 119 -9.37 -1.20 2.28
N PRO A 120 -10.43 -0.35 2.17
CA PRO A 120 -11.78 -0.74 2.59
C PRO A 120 -12.37 -1.96 1.85
N GLU A 121 -11.80 -2.34 0.72
CA GLU A 121 -12.27 -3.47 -0.11
C GLU A 121 -11.33 -4.68 -0.01
N ASN A 122 -10.51 -4.75 1.04
CA ASN A 122 -9.55 -5.81 1.27
C ASN A 122 -8.47 -5.97 0.19
N ASN A 123 -8.20 -4.91 -0.59
CA ASN A 123 -6.97 -4.87 -1.37
C ASN A 123 -5.81 -4.66 -0.40
N ALA A 124 -4.83 -5.57 -0.41
CA ALA A 124 -3.72 -5.52 0.52
C ALA A 124 -2.62 -4.57 0.03
N LEU A 125 -2.14 -3.72 0.93
CA LEU A 125 -1.04 -2.80 0.66
C LEU A 125 0.14 -3.13 1.57
N GLU A 126 1.35 -2.98 1.01
CA GLU A 126 2.61 -3.03 1.75
C GLU A 126 3.40 -1.77 1.46
N PHE A 127 3.82 -1.07 2.51
CA PHE A 127 4.78 0.03 2.39
C PHE A 127 6.08 -0.35 3.05
N LYS A 128 7.17 -0.18 2.32
CA LYS A 128 8.50 -0.54 2.76
C LYS A 128 9.41 0.68 2.77
N ALA A 129 10.48 0.59 3.53
CA ALA A 129 11.60 1.50 3.44
C ALA A 129 12.89 0.71 3.71
N PHE A 130 13.97 1.08 3.03
CA PHE A 130 15.28 0.53 3.29
C PHE A 130 16.14 1.58 3.99
N LYS A 131 16.89 1.16 4.99
CA LYS A 131 17.84 2.05 5.66
C LYS A 131 18.88 2.55 4.67
N ASP A 132 19.31 1.66 3.78
CA ASP A 132 20.17 1.95 2.62
C ASP A 132 19.43 1.48 1.37
N MET A 133 18.93 2.44 0.58
CA MET A 133 18.13 2.14 -0.61
C MET A 133 18.89 1.34 -1.65
N SER A 134 20.22 1.39 -1.67
CA SER A 134 21.02 0.57 -2.58
C SER A 134 20.86 -0.93 -2.34
N GLN A 135 20.34 -1.31 -1.17
CA GLN A 135 20.13 -2.71 -0.78
C GLN A 135 18.77 -3.28 -1.18
N LEU A 136 17.95 -2.50 -1.87
CA LEU A 136 16.61 -2.94 -2.31
C LEU A 136 16.66 -4.26 -3.09
N PHE A 137 17.68 -4.45 -3.91
CA PHE A 137 17.87 -5.65 -4.72
C PHE A 137 19.07 -6.50 -4.25
N ALA A 138 19.52 -6.30 -3.02
CA ALA A 138 20.62 -7.10 -2.47
C ALA A 138 20.22 -8.59 -2.38
N LYS A 139 21.20 -9.48 -2.62
CA LYS A 139 21.01 -10.94 -2.56
C LYS A 139 21.62 -11.51 -1.30
#